data_ec872065cf6436685940e4f4c5d87bbc
#
_entry.id   ec872065cf6436685940e4f4c5d87bbc
#
_cell.length_a   1.000
_cell.length_b   1.000
_cell.length_c   1.000
_cell.angle_alpha   90.00
_cell.angle_beta   90.00
_cell.angle_gamma   90.00
#
_symmetry.space_group_name_H-M   'P 1'
#
loop_
_entity.id
_entity.type
_entity.pdbx_description
1 polymer ?
#
loop_
_entity_poly.entity_id
_entity_poly.type
_entity_poly.pdbx_seq_one_letter_code
_entity_poly.pdbx_strand_id
1 'polypeptide(L)'
;MEKKNIIILGGDKRFEWVKTQLSDQGFSVCECKSEAELLSHTENGKTVVLPLPVSRDGVNINMNCEREPISLKTLVSCFQKGDTVIGGIVSPQLKAELIKKGVAVFDYYDGEMINENAVLTAKALLNVFSENDIDFHNMRSLITGFGRTARATADL
;
A
#
# COMPACT_ATOMS: atom_id res chain seq x y z
N MET A 1 12.14 -7.63 -24.58
CA MET A 1 11.53 -7.92 -23.26
C MET A 1 10.15 -7.30 -23.25
N GLU A 2 9.10 -8.08 -23.08
CA GLU A 2 7.75 -7.51 -22.87
C GLU A 2 7.76 -6.68 -21.60
N LYS A 3 7.33 -5.42 -21.70
CA LYS A 3 7.17 -4.56 -20.53
C LYS A 3 6.04 -5.15 -19.67
N LYS A 4 6.35 -5.56 -18.46
CA LYS A 4 5.32 -5.98 -17.52
C LYS A 4 4.41 -4.80 -17.22
N ASN A 5 3.12 -4.97 -17.48
CA ASN A 5 2.09 -4.00 -17.15
C ASN A 5 1.78 -4.06 -15.65
N ILE A 6 1.97 -2.93 -14.99
CA ILE A 6 1.63 -2.75 -13.57
C ILE A 6 0.40 -1.84 -13.50
N ILE A 7 -0.63 -2.31 -12.82
CA ILE A 7 -1.86 -1.58 -12.58
C ILE A 7 -1.85 -1.11 -11.13
N ILE A 8 -1.92 0.19 -10.91
CA ILE A 8 -2.09 0.76 -9.57
C ILE A 8 -3.58 1.00 -9.34
N LEU A 9 -4.10 0.45 -8.27
CA LEU A 9 -5.51 0.53 -7.93
C LEU A 9 -5.70 1.03 -6.50
N GLY A 10 -6.35 2.18 -6.36
CA GLY A 10 -6.58 2.81 -5.06
C GLY A 10 -5.38 3.54 -4.49
N GLY A 11 -5.43 3.77 -3.17
CA GLY A 11 -4.36 4.44 -2.43
C GLY A 11 -4.52 5.96 -2.34
N ASP A 12 -3.50 6.60 -1.79
CA ASP A 12 -3.41 8.04 -1.57
C ASP A 12 -2.24 8.65 -2.39
N LYS A 13 -1.89 9.90 -2.12
CA LYS A 13 -0.83 10.64 -2.82
C LYS A 13 0.53 9.91 -2.87
N ARG A 14 0.81 8.99 -1.94
CA ARG A 14 2.05 8.20 -1.95
C ARG A 14 2.15 7.31 -3.17
N PHE A 15 1.01 6.88 -3.71
CA PHE A 15 0.96 6.03 -4.92
C PHE A 15 1.30 6.79 -6.20
N GLU A 16 1.17 8.11 -6.25
CA GLU A 16 1.69 8.94 -7.35
C GLU A 16 3.21 8.83 -7.42
N TRP A 17 3.88 8.86 -6.26
CA TRP A 17 5.32 8.66 -6.18
C TRP A 17 5.73 7.24 -6.58
N VAL A 18 5.02 6.21 -6.12
CA VAL A 18 5.25 4.81 -6.53
C VAL A 18 5.13 4.66 -8.04
N LYS A 19 4.11 5.25 -8.66
CA LYS A 19 3.90 5.26 -10.10
C LYS A 19 5.10 5.88 -10.83
N THR A 20 5.58 7.02 -10.37
CA THR A 20 6.75 7.69 -10.94
C THR A 20 7.98 6.80 -10.87
N GLN A 21 8.30 6.27 -9.69
CA GLN A 21 9.46 5.40 -9.48
C GLN A 21 9.43 4.14 -10.35
N LEU A 22 8.28 3.49 -10.47
CA LEU A 22 8.14 2.32 -11.33
C LEU A 22 8.30 2.67 -12.82
N SER A 23 7.76 3.82 -13.25
CA SER A 23 7.90 4.30 -14.62
C SER A 23 9.35 4.63 -14.95
N ASP A 24 10.09 5.26 -14.03
CA ASP A 24 11.52 5.57 -14.18
C ASP A 24 12.38 4.31 -14.29
N GLN A 25 11.95 3.21 -13.67
CA GLN A 25 12.58 1.89 -13.80
C GLN A 25 12.17 1.16 -15.09
N GLY A 26 11.37 1.77 -15.94
CA GLY A 26 11.01 1.23 -17.26
C GLY A 26 9.79 0.31 -17.28
N PHE A 27 9.04 0.21 -16.18
CA PHE A 27 7.76 -0.50 -16.18
C PHE A 27 6.69 0.29 -16.91
N SER A 28 5.74 -0.41 -17.54
CA SER A 28 4.51 0.20 -18.05
C SER A 28 3.51 0.27 -16.88
N VAL A 29 3.23 1.48 -16.39
CA VAL A 29 2.37 1.68 -15.21
C VAL A 29 1.11 2.42 -15.63
N CYS A 30 -0.05 1.87 -15.32
CA CYS A 30 -1.33 2.55 -15.45
C CYS A 30 -2.01 2.65 -14.08
N GLU A 31 -2.78 3.72 -13.90
CA GLU A 31 -3.63 3.92 -12.74
C GLU A 31 -5.06 3.59 -13.12
N CYS A 32 -5.69 2.71 -12.37
CA CYS A 32 -7.08 2.35 -12.56
C CYS A 32 -7.96 3.14 -11.59
N LYS A 33 -8.96 3.87 -12.11
CA LYS A 33 -9.78 4.81 -11.35
C LYS A 33 -11.24 4.38 -11.18
N SER A 34 -11.66 3.37 -11.95
CA SER A 34 -13.04 2.89 -11.95
C SER A 34 -13.12 1.38 -12.10
N GLU A 35 -14.27 0.83 -11.77
CA GLU A 35 -14.55 -0.59 -11.97
C GLU A 35 -14.51 -0.97 -13.45
N ALA A 36 -15.03 -0.11 -14.32
CA ALA A 36 -15.02 -0.33 -15.76
C ALA A 36 -13.59 -0.41 -16.33
N GLU A 37 -12.69 0.48 -15.88
CA GLU A 37 -11.27 0.41 -16.23
C GLU A 37 -10.63 -0.89 -15.74
N LEU A 38 -10.91 -1.29 -14.48
CA LEU A 38 -10.39 -2.54 -13.94
C LEU A 38 -10.82 -3.75 -14.76
N LEU A 39 -12.09 -3.80 -15.15
CA LEU A 39 -12.66 -4.88 -15.96
C LEU A 39 -12.11 -4.91 -17.39
N SER A 40 -11.60 -3.80 -17.90
CA SER A 40 -10.99 -3.73 -19.23
C SER A 40 -9.62 -4.41 -19.30
N HIS A 41 -8.95 -4.59 -18.17
CA HIS A 41 -7.65 -5.27 -18.08
C HIS A 41 -7.81 -6.79 -18.10
N THR A 42 -7.97 -7.35 -19.29
CA THR A 42 -8.20 -8.81 -19.50
C THR A 42 -6.93 -9.60 -19.78
N GLU A 43 -5.78 -8.93 -19.90
CA GLU A 43 -4.48 -9.55 -20.16
C GLU A 43 -4.06 -10.50 -19.03
N ASN A 44 -3.36 -11.58 -19.41
CA ASN A 44 -2.78 -12.54 -18.47
C ASN A 44 -1.42 -12.07 -17.95
N GLY A 45 -1.10 -12.42 -16.71
CA GLY A 45 0.20 -12.12 -16.10
C GLY A 45 0.36 -10.66 -15.68
N LYS A 46 -0.78 -9.93 -15.53
CA LYS A 46 -0.76 -8.57 -14.99
C LYS A 46 -0.34 -8.53 -13.53
N THR A 47 0.28 -7.44 -13.13
CA THR A 47 0.59 -7.16 -11.73
C THR A 47 -0.28 -6.00 -11.25
N VAL A 48 -1.02 -6.21 -10.17
CA VAL A 48 -1.88 -5.17 -9.57
C VAL A 48 -1.32 -4.79 -8.20
N VAL A 49 -1.06 -3.49 -8.03
CA VAL A 49 -0.60 -2.91 -6.77
C VAL A 49 -1.79 -2.27 -6.06
N LEU A 50 -2.03 -2.71 -4.84
CA LEU A 50 -3.15 -2.32 -3.98
C LEU A 50 -2.67 -1.45 -2.81
N PRO A 51 -3.57 -0.64 -2.20
CA PRO A 51 -3.23 0.28 -1.12
C PRO A 51 -2.90 -0.41 0.22
N LEU A 52 -2.55 0.42 1.20
CA LEU A 52 -2.34 0.07 2.60
C LEU A 52 -3.32 0.85 3.50
N PRO A 53 -4.25 0.18 4.17
CA PRO A 53 -4.63 -1.21 3.96
C PRO A 53 -5.34 -1.41 2.62
N VAL A 54 -5.36 -2.66 2.12
CA VAL A 54 -6.10 -3.00 0.90
C VAL A 54 -7.58 -2.63 1.01
N SER A 55 -8.16 -2.88 2.18
CA SER A 55 -9.55 -2.54 2.50
C SER A 55 -9.65 -2.08 3.95
N ARG A 56 -10.58 -1.15 4.22
CA ARG A 56 -10.90 -0.69 5.58
C ARG A 56 -12.20 -1.30 6.11
N ASP A 57 -13.12 -1.61 5.22
CA ASP A 57 -14.47 -2.11 5.53
C ASP A 57 -14.62 -3.62 5.27
N GLY A 58 -13.61 -4.24 4.67
CA GLY A 58 -13.64 -5.66 4.26
C GLY A 58 -14.50 -5.94 3.03
N VAL A 59 -15.06 -4.90 2.40
CA VAL A 59 -15.99 -5.01 1.25
C VAL A 59 -15.41 -4.34 0.01
N ASN A 60 -14.86 -3.14 0.18
CA ASN A 60 -14.36 -2.30 -0.90
C ASN A 60 -12.85 -2.09 -0.79
N ILE A 61 -12.19 -1.83 -1.92
CA ILE A 61 -10.80 -1.40 -1.97
C ILE A 61 -10.71 -0.01 -1.33
N ASN A 62 -9.64 0.23 -0.59
CA ASN A 62 -9.37 1.52 0.03
C ASN A 62 -9.00 2.56 -1.03
N MET A 63 -10.01 3.18 -1.62
CA MET A 63 -9.88 4.23 -2.62
C MET A 63 -9.75 5.60 -1.95
N ASN A 64 -9.19 6.58 -2.66
CA ASN A 64 -9.28 7.98 -2.25
C ASN A 64 -10.76 8.42 -2.25
N CYS A 65 -11.16 9.25 -1.29
CA CYS A 65 -12.57 9.61 -1.00
C CYS A 65 -13.36 10.19 -2.18
N GLU A 66 -12.68 10.63 -3.23
CA GLU A 66 -13.30 11.24 -4.41
C GLU A 66 -13.64 10.24 -5.53
N ARG A 67 -13.37 8.95 -5.33
CA ARG A 67 -13.53 7.92 -6.35
C ARG A 67 -14.66 6.96 -5.99
N GLU A 68 -15.32 6.42 -7.02
CA GLU A 68 -16.28 5.35 -6.82
C GLU A 68 -15.64 4.12 -6.18
N PRO A 69 -16.31 3.52 -5.20
CA PRO A 69 -15.80 2.34 -4.53
C PRO A 69 -15.76 1.15 -5.50
N ILE A 70 -14.65 0.42 -5.52
CA ILE A 70 -14.50 -0.84 -6.26
C ILE A 70 -14.56 -1.97 -5.25
N SER A 71 -15.46 -2.93 -5.47
CA SER A 71 -15.64 -4.04 -4.52
C SER A 71 -14.49 -5.05 -4.58
N LEU A 72 -14.16 -5.67 -3.45
CA LEU A 72 -13.20 -6.77 -3.41
C LEU A 72 -13.68 -7.97 -4.27
N LYS A 73 -15.00 -8.16 -4.43
CA LYS A 73 -15.57 -9.19 -5.30
C LYS A 73 -15.24 -8.92 -6.75
N THR A 74 -15.42 -7.69 -7.21
CA THR A 74 -15.03 -7.28 -8.57
C THR A 74 -13.54 -7.43 -8.77
N LEU A 75 -12.73 -6.98 -7.81
CA LEU A 75 -11.28 -7.18 -7.85
C LEU A 75 -10.93 -8.67 -8.07
N VAL A 76 -11.46 -9.55 -7.24
CA VAL A 76 -11.20 -11.00 -7.36
C VAL A 76 -11.68 -11.54 -8.70
N SER A 77 -12.81 -11.06 -9.25
CA SER A 77 -13.33 -11.53 -10.54
C SER A 77 -12.39 -11.24 -11.72
N CYS A 78 -11.65 -10.13 -11.67
CA CYS A 78 -10.72 -9.68 -12.71
C CYS A 78 -9.42 -10.47 -12.80
N PHE A 79 -9.13 -11.28 -11.78
CA PHE A 79 -7.89 -12.05 -11.72
C PHE A 79 -8.02 -13.45 -12.30
N GLN A 80 -6.92 -13.90 -12.87
CA GLN A 80 -6.77 -15.23 -13.43
C GLN A 80 -5.41 -15.84 -13.07
N LYS A 81 -5.23 -17.11 -13.36
CA LYS A 81 -3.99 -17.83 -13.07
C LYS A 81 -2.79 -17.15 -13.73
N GLY A 82 -1.75 -16.92 -12.94
CA GLY A 82 -0.50 -16.27 -13.40
C GLY A 82 -0.45 -14.76 -13.13
N ASP A 83 -1.54 -14.16 -12.68
CA ASP A 83 -1.55 -12.76 -12.22
C ASP A 83 -0.85 -12.61 -10.87
N THR A 84 -0.46 -11.40 -10.54
CA THR A 84 0.21 -11.04 -9.28
C THR A 84 -0.52 -9.90 -8.59
N VAL A 85 -0.72 -10.02 -7.29
CA VAL A 85 -1.22 -8.96 -6.41
C VAL A 85 -0.15 -8.60 -5.40
N ILE A 86 0.08 -7.30 -5.25
CA ILE A 86 0.98 -6.71 -4.27
C ILE A 86 0.14 -5.72 -3.45
N GLY A 87 -0.13 -5.99 -2.18
CA GLY A 87 -0.98 -5.15 -1.33
C GLY A 87 -0.40 -5.00 0.07
N GLY A 88 -0.93 -4.04 0.85
CA GLY A 88 -0.57 -3.89 2.25
C GLY A 88 -1.72 -4.27 3.18
N ILE A 89 -1.48 -5.13 4.16
CA ILE A 89 -2.50 -5.71 5.04
C ILE A 89 -3.59 -6.42 4.22
N VAL A 90 -3.17 -7.44 3.47
CA VAL A 90 -4.10 -8.29 2.71
C VAL A 90 -4.82 -9.23 3.67
N SER A 91 -6.15 -9.16 3.73
CA SER A 91 -6.91 -10.02 4.64
C SER A 91 -6.71 -11.51 4.29
N PRO A 92 -6.70 -12.42 5.28
CA PRO A 92 -6.55 -13.85 5.04
C PRO A 92 -7.60 -14.41 4.08
N GLN A 93 -8.83 -13.89 4.13
CA GLN A 93 -9.91 -14.29 3.25
C GLN A 93 -9.62 -13.90 1.80
N LEU A 94 -9.27 -12.65 1.53
CA LEU A 94 -8.92 -12.18 0.19
C LEU A 94 -7.72 -12.95 -0.37
N LYS A 95 -6.68 -13.15 0.46
CA LYS A 95 -5.50 -13.93 0.08
C LYS A 95 -5.87 -15.35 -0.33
N ALA A 96 -6.73 -16.01 0.45
CA ALA A 96 -7.17 -17.38 0.14
C ALA A 96 -7.97 -17.45 -1.17
N GLU A 97 -8.85 -16.49 -1.44
CA GLU A 97 -9.63 -16.44 -2.69
C GLU A 97 -8.74 -16.24 -3.92
N LEU A 98 -7.76 -15.33 -3.84
CA LEU A 98 -6.81 -15.07 -4.92
C LEU A 98 -5.90 -16.29 -5.19
N ILE A 99 -5.38 -16.92 -4.13
CA ILE A 99 -4.54 -18.13 -4.25
C ILE A 99 -5.33 -19.28 -4.91
N LYS A 100 -6.61 -19.46 -4.57
CA LYS A 100 -7.46 -20.48 -5.22
C LYS A 100 -7.59 -20.26 -6.72
N LYS A 101 -7.49 -19.03 -7.20
CA LYS A 101 -7.47 -18.69 -8.63
C LYS A 101 -6.10 -18.83 -9.29
N GLY A 102 -5.06 -19.16 -8.53
CA GLY A 102 -3.68 -19.28 -9.01
C GLY A 102 -2.97 -17.92 -9.15
N VAL A 103 -3.40 -16.93 -8.39
CA VAL A 103 -2.79 -15.59 -8.31
C VAL A 103 -1.68 -15.62 -7.26
N ALA A 104 -0.53 -15.05 -7.58
CA ALA A 104 0.53 -14.81 -6.60
C ALA A 104 0.17 -13.59 -5.74
N VAL A 105 0.24 -13.71 -4.41
CA VAL A 105 -0.14 -12.63 -3.49
C VAL A 105 1.03 -12.30 -2.58
N PHE A 106 1.47 -11.05 -2.62
CA PHE A 106 2.51 -10.49 -1.78
C PHE A 106 1.93 -9.39 -0.88
N ASP A 107 2.15 -9.54 0.42
CA ASP A 107 1.84 -8.48 1.38
C ASP A 107 3.13 -7.72 1.69
N TYR A 108 3.19 -6.44 1.29
CA TYR A 108 4.38 -5.63 1.52
C TYR A 108 4.43 -4.99 2.90
N TYR A 109 3.32 -5.10 3.66
CA TYR A 109 3.25 -4.54 5.01
C TYR A 109 3.47 -5.62 6.05
N ASP A 110 4.65 -6.23 6.04
CA ASP A 110 5.10 -7.19 7.04
C ASP A 110 6.55 -6.93 7.48
N GLY A 111 6.97 -7.60 8.54
CA GLY A 111 8.36 -7.72 8.99
C GLY A 111 9.16 -6.41 9.00
N GLU A 112 10.15 -6.33 8.12
CA GLU A 112 11.14 -5.27 8.05
C GLU A 112 10.52 -3.91 7.68
N MET A 113 9.64 -3.88 6.70
CA MET A 113 8.99 -2.64 6.26
C MET A 113 8.21 -1.95 7.38
N ILE A 114 7.54 -2.71 8.25
CA ILE A 114 6.81 -2.15 9.38
C ILE A 114 7.77 -1.44 10.36
N ASN A 115 8.93 -2.04 10.60
CA ASN A 115 9.93 -1.47 11.51
C ASN A 115 10.60 -0.23 10.90
N GLU A 116 10.96 -0.29 9.63
CA GLU A 116 11.50 0.88 8.91
C GLU A 116 10.51 2.05 8.89
N ASN A 117 9.23 1.78 8.61
CA ASN A 117 8.20 2.80 8.65
C ASN A 117 8.02 3.42 10.06
N ALA A 118 8.20 2.65 11.12
CA ALA A 118 8.18 3.17 12.49
C ALA A 118 9.34 4.13 12.75
N VAL A 119 10.55 3.81 12.29
CA VAL A 119 11.73 4.68 12.39
C VAL A 119 11.53 5.97 11.59
N LEU A 120 11.02 5.87 10.37
CA LEU A 120 10.72 7.07 9.56
C LEU A 120 9.68 7.98 10.22
N THR A 121 8.64 7.39 10.83
CA THR A 121 7.63 8.14 11.58
C THR A 121 8.22 8.83 12.80
N ALA A 122 9.11 8.16 13.53
CA ALA A 122 9.79 8.74 14.68
C ALA A 122 10.71 9.92 14.25
N LYS A 123 11.47 9.76 13.16
CA LYS A 123 12.29 10.85 12.59
C LYS A 123 11.44 12.04 12.13
N ALA A 124 10.27 11.78 11.52
CA ALA A 124 9.35 12.84 11.14
C ALA A 124 8.85 13.64 12.34
N LEU A 125 8.65 13.01 13.51
CA LEU A 125 8.30 13.70 14.75
C LEU A 125 9.41 14.67 15.20
N LEU A 126 10.68 14.26 15.10
CA LEU A 126 11.81 15.15 15.42
C LEU A 126 11.86 16.37 14.49
N ASN A 127 11.56 16.19 13.20
CA ASN A 127 11.47 17.31 12.27
C ASN A 127 10.37 18.31 12.69
N VAL A 128 9.20 17.80 13.12
CA VAL A 128 8.12 18.66 13.63
C VAL A 128 8.58 19.46 14.86
N PHE A 129 9.37 18.85 15.75
CA PHE A 129 9.92 19.58 16.90
C PHE A 129 10.88 20.68 16.45
N SER A 130 11.80 20.38 15.54
CA SER A 130 12.71 21.39 14.96
C SER A 130 11.98 22.51 14.25
N GLU A 131 10.96 22.22 13.47
CA GLU A 131 10.16 23.22 12.74
C GLU A 131 9.36 24.14 13.66
N ASN A 132 9.12 23.72 14.90
CA ASN A 132 8.39 24.50 15.91
C ASN A 132 9.28 25.03 17.04
N ASP A 133 10.60 25.03 16.85
CA ASP A 133 11.59 25.50 17.85
C ASP A 133 11.47 24.81 19.21
N ILE A 134 11.07 23.53 19.23
CA ILE A 134 10.95 22.74 20.45
C ILE A 134 12.29 22.06 20.74
N ASP A 135 12.95 22.45 21.81
CA ASP A 135 14.18 21.80 22.29
C ASP A 135 13.86 20.52 23.08
N PHE A 136 13.73 19.41 22.36
CA PHE A 136 13.42 18.10 22.94
C PHE A 136 14.57 17.49 23.76
N HIS A 137 15.82 17.97 23.60
CA HIS A 137 16.97 17.44 24.35
C HIS A 137 16.93 17.81 25.84
N ASN A 138 16.31 18.93 26.18
CA ASN A 138 16.25 19.44 27.55
C ASN A 138 14.87 19.28 28.20
N MET A 139 13.94 18.55 27.58
CA MET A 139 12.58 18.36 28.11
C MET A 139 12.35 16.93 28.62
N ARG A 140 11.44 16.81 29.56
CA ARG A 140 10.90 15.50 29.96
C ARG A 140 9.72 15.16 29.05
N SER A 141 9.80 14.04 28.36
CA SER A 141 8.77 13.59 27.44
C SER A 141 8.06 12.35 27.98
N LEU A 142 6.76 12.27 27.78
CA LEU A 142 5.96 11.10 28.05
C LEU A 142 5.45 10.51 26.74
N ILE A 143 5.85 9.27 26.44
CA ILE A 143 5.36 8.55 25.27
C ILE A 143 4.27 7.60 25.74
N THR A 144 3.02 7.82 25.30
CA THR A 144 1.90 6.95 25.61
C THR A 144 1.84 5.79 24.63
N GLY A 145 2.00 4.57 25.15
CA GLY A 145 2.03 3.35 24.37
C GLY A 145 3.41 2.70 24.31
N PHE A 146 3.47 1.44 23.86
CA PHE A 146 4.71 0.67 23.76
C PHE A 146 4.79 -0.13 22.45
N GLY A 147 4.18 0.44 21.41
CA GLY A 147 4.24 -0.10 20.04
C GLY A 147 5.57 0.21 19.34
N ARG A 148 5.69 -0.21 18.08
CA ARG A 148 6.91 -0.03 17.29
C ARG A 148 7.32 1.43 17.15
N THR A 149 6.37 2.31 16.82
CA THR A 149 6.64 3.75 16.70
C THR A 149 7.07 4.37 18.01
N ALA A 150 6.42 4.00 19.13
CA ALA A 150 6.78 4.50 20.45
C ALA A 150 8.20 4.08 20.84
N ARG A 151 8.60 2.85 20.56
CA ARG A 151 9.97 2.37 20.77
C ARG A 151 10.96 3.12 19.88
N ALA A 152 10.69 3.20 18.58
CA ALA A 152 11.54 3.94 17.65
C ALA A 152 11.70 5.42 18.04
N THR A 153 10.65 6.04 18.62
CA THR A 153 10.73 7.41 19.12
C THR A 153 11.56 7.52 20.40
N ALA A 154 11.50 6.52 21.26
CA ALA A 154 12.28 6.51 22.51
C ALA A 154 13.78 6.23 22.28
N ASP A 155 14.14 5.61 21.15
CA ASP A 155 15.51 5.28 20.74
C ASP A 155 16.21 6.43 20.02
N LEU A 156 15.52 7.53 19.70
CA LEU A 156 16.03 8.73 19.06
C LEU A 156 16.45 9.80 20.06
#